data_676f64bdca5689017c29961d71d6926c
#
_entry.id   676f64bdca5689017c29961d71d6926c
#
_cell.length_a   1.000
_cell.length_b   1.000
_cell.length_c   1.000
_cell.angle_alpha   90.00
_cell.angle_beta   90.00
_cell.angle_gamma   90.00
#
_symmetry.space_group_name_H-M   'P 1'
#
loop_
_entity.id
_entity.type
_entity.pdbx_description
1 polymer ?
#
loop_
_entity_poly.entity_id
_entity_poly.type
_entity_poly.pdbx_seq_one_letter_code
_entity_poly.pdbx_strand_id
1 'polypeptide(L)'
;MSLEVHIEKKLNGFTLRSDLTAGNTATAILGASGCGKSMTLRCIAGIVKPDKGRILLDGRVLFDSEQHIDLPPQQRGVGLLFQNYALFPNMTVEQNILCGLNAEKDRAARKARCAEMLRAMRLEELAGRRPAELSGGQQQRTALARILVGRPRLLMLDEPFSALDS
;
A
#
# COMPACT_ATOMS: atom_id res chain seq x y z
N MET A 1 -4.07 7.36 -15.55
CA MET A 1 -3.00 7.03 -14.57
C MET A 1 -1.89 6.32 -15.33
N SER A 2 -0.63 6.70 -15.14
CA SER A 2 0.54 5.99 -15.66
C SER A 2 1.55 5.82 -14.53
N LEU A 3 2.09 4.61 -14.40
CA LEU A 3 3.21 4.30 -13.52
C LEU A 3 4.38 3.87 -14.38
N GLU A 4 5.55 4.46 -14.18
CA GLU A 4 6.80 4.11 -14.84
C GLU A 4 7.85 3.82 -13.78
N VAL A 5 8.48 2.67 -13.85
CA VAL A 5 9.47 2.18 -12.87
C VAL A 5 10.68 1.64 -13.60
N HIS A 6 11.82 2.26 -13.41
CA HIS A 6 13.13 1.83 -13.91
C HIS A 6 14.10 1.91 -12.74
N ILE A 7 14.29 0.82 -12.00
CA ILE A 7 15.08 0.85 -10.77
C ILE A 7 16.03 -0.35 -10.65
N GLU A 8 17.13 -0.11 -9.93
CA GLU A 8 18.01 -1.14 -9.43
C GLU A 8 18.08 -1.09 -7.91
N LYS A 9 18.06 -2.28 -7.28
CA LYS A 9 18.26 -2.45 -5.84
C LYS A 9 19.18 -3.62 -5.57
N LYS A 10 20.30 -3.37 -4.92
CA LYS A 10 21.21 -4.42 -4.45
C LYS A 10 20.63 -5.06 -3.20
N LEU A 11 20.52 -6.36 -3.19
CA LEU A 11 20.08 -7.19 -2.10
C LEU A 11 21.17 -8.21 -1.77
N ASN A 12 21.07 -8.84 -0.59
CA ASN A 12 22.01 -9.92 -0.25
C ASN A 12 21.86 -11.07 -1.24
N GLY A 13 22.87 -11.28 -2.10
CA GLY A 13 22.93 -12.38 -3.06
C GLY A 13 22.48 -12.05 -4.49
N PHE A 14 21.75 -10.97 -4.76
CA PHE A 14 21.38 -10.58 -6.12
C PHE A 14 21.08 -9.08 -6.25
N THR A 15 21.03 -8.60 -7.50
CA THR A 15 20.58 -7.24 -7.80
C THR A 15 19.21 -7.32 -8.47
N LEU A 16 18.19 -6.78 -7.80
CA LEU A 16 16.88 -6.55 -8.37
C LEU A 16 17.00 -5.47 -9.45
N ARG A 17 16.52 -5.76 -10.65
CA ARG A 17 16.27 -4.79 -11.71
C ARG A 17 14.80 -4.86 -12.07
N SER A 18 14.12 -3.75 -11.98
CA SER A 18 12.69 -3.67 -12.31
C SER A 18 12.49 -2.61 -13.36
N ASP A 19 11.92 -3.02 -14.47
CA ASP A 19 11.53 -2.18 -15.60
C ASP A 19 10.09 -2.52 -15.92
N LEU A 20 9.16 -1.62 -15.58
CA LEU A 20 7.74 -1.82 -15.81
C LEU A 20 7.01 -0.51 -16.07
N THR A 21 5.98 -0.59 -16.91
CA THR A 21 5.03 0.48 -17.15
C THR A 21 3.62 -0.06 -16.94
N ALA A 22 2.80 0.66 -16.20
CA ALA A 22 1.40 0.32 -15.99
C ALA A 22 0.50 1.52 -16.28
N GLY A 23 -0.60 1.27 -17.00
CA GLY A 23 -1.60 2.28 -17.32
C GLY A 23 -2.75 2.35 -16.32
N ASN A 24 -3.89 2.89 -16.75
CA ASN A 24 -5.10 2.99 -15.93
C ASN A 24 -5.95 1.70 -15.98
N THR A 25 -5.30 0.56 -15.80
CA THR A 25 -5.89 -0.78 -15.82
C THR A 25 -5.32 -1.61 -14.68
N ALA A 26 -5.98 -2.72 -14.34
CA ALA A 26 -5.40 -3.70 -13.44
C ALA A 26 -4.19 -4.36 -14.12
N THR A 27 -3.03 -4.31 -13.47
CA THR A 27 -1.77 -4.90 -13.94
C THR A 27 -1.28 -5.92 -12.92
N ALA A 28 -0.95 -7.13 -13.37
CA ALA A 28 -0.38 -8.17 -12.53
C ALA A 28 1.12 -8.33 -12.79
N ILE A 29 1.91 -8.41 -11.72
CA ILE A 29 3.33 -8.75 -11.78
C ILE A 29 3.46 -10.25 -11.50
N LEU A 30 3.83 -11.01 -12.52
CA LEU A 30 4.02 -12.46 -12.41
C LEU A 30 5.51 -12.81 -12.30
N GLY A 31 5.80 -13.90 -11.60
CA GLY A 31 7.17 -14.38 -11.44
C GLY A 31 7.30 -15.36 -10.28
N ALA A 32 8.40 -16.11 -10.26
CA ALA A 32 8.71 -17.09 -9.21
C ALA A 32 8.77 -16.44 -7.82
N SER A 33 8.60 -17.25 -6.77
CA SER A 33 8.83 -16.78 -5.41
C SER A 33 10.28 -16.28 -5.26
N GLY A 34 10.47 -15.16 -4.56
CA GLY A 34 11.79 -14.56 -4.35
C GLY A 34 12.35 -13.73 -5.51
N CYS A 35 11.68 -13.64 -6.68
CA CYS A 35 12.18 -12.84 -7.81
C CYS A 35 12.14 -11.31 -7.61
N GLY A 36 11.66 -10.82 -6.46
CA GLY A 36 11.69 -9.38 -6.11
C GLY A 36 10.38 -8.63 -6.29
N LYS A 37 9.24 -9.27 -6.56
CA LYS A 37 7.92 -8.63 -6.72
C LYS A 37 7.58 -7.71 -5.52
N SER A 38 7.57 -8.26 -4.31
CA SER A 38 7.30 -7.50 -3.09
C SER A 38 8.31 -6.37 -2.87
N MET A 39 9.58 -6.58 -3.23
CA MET A 39 10.60 -5.55 -3.12
C MET A 39 10.34 -4.39 -4.09
N THR A 40 9.95 -4.69 -5.33
CA THR A 40 9.54 -3.68 -6.31
C THR A 40 8.36 -2.83 -5.78
N LEU A 41 7.32 -3.48 -5.25
CA LEU A 41 6.18 -2.78 -4.66
C LEU A 41 6.59 -1.89 -3.48
N ARG A 42 7.49 -2.37 -2.61
CA ARG A 42 8.04 -1.57 -1.49
C ARG A 42 8.89 -0.39 -1.97
N CYS A 43 9.63 -0.54 -3.06
CA CYS A 43 10.36 0.56 -3.68
C CYS A 43 9.41 1.63 -4.23
N ILE A 44 8.34 1.24 -4.93
CA ILE A 44 7.32 2.16 -5.45
C ILE A 44 6.63 2.90 -4.28
N ALA A 45 6.30 2.19 -3.22
CA ALA A 45 5.68 2.77 -2.02
C ALA A 45 6.61 3.69 -1.22
N GLY A 46 7.92 3.67 -1.48
CA GLY A 46 8.92 4.47 -0.74
C GLY A 46 9.32 3.90 0.61
N ILE A 47 8.99 2.64 0.88
CA ILE A 47 9.37 1.93 2.10
C ILE A 47 10.82 1.48 2.02
N VAL A 48 11.26 1.12 0.82
CA VAL A 48 12.65 0.78 0.52
C VAL A 48 13.15 1.75 -0.54
N LYS A 49 14.30 2.36 -0.29
CA LYS A 49 14.96 3.24 -1.26
C LYS A 49 15.69 2.40 -2.32
N PRO A 50 15.41 2.58 -3.62
CA PRO A 50 16.25 2.04 -4.68
C PRO A 50 17.67 2.58 -4.62
N ASP A 51 18.64 1.85 -5.17
CA ASP A 51 20.02 2.34 -5.26
C ASP A 51 20.24 3.22 -6.49
N LYS A 52 19.51 2.90 -7.60
CA LYS A 52 19.55 3.66 -8.84
C LYS A 52 18.21 3.66 -9.54
N GLY A 53 18.02 4.62 -10.44
CA GLY A 53 16.91 4.69 -11.37
C GLY A 53 15.87 5.73 -11.01
N ARG A 54 14.66 5.53 -11.52
CA ARG A 54 13.57 6.51 -11.46
C ARG A 54 12.22 5.84 -11.31
N ILE A 55 11.32 6.51 -10.57
CA ILE A 55 9.90 6.10 -10.43
C ILE A 55 9.03 7.33 -10.68
N LEU A 56 8.07 7.21 -11.61
CA LEU A 56 7.09 8.26 -11.90
C LEU A 56 5.67 7.71 -11.72
N LEU A 57 4.81 8.56 -11.20
CA LEU A 57 3.37 8.32 -11.16
C LEU A 57 2.65 9.55 -11.73
N ASP A 58 1.94 9.37 -12.84
CA ASP A 58 1.25 10.46 -13.58
C ASP A 58 2.21 11.62 -13.93
N GLY A 59 3.41 11.30 -14.40
CA GLY A 59 4.46 12.28 -14.71
C GLY A 59 5.13 12.91 -13.50
N ARG A 60 4.64 12.68 -12.28
CA ARG A 60 5.28 13.15 -11.06
C ARG A 60 6.41 12.21 -10.66
N VAL A 61 7.60 12.77 -10.45
CA VAL A 61 8.76 12.01 -9.96
C VAL A 61 8.56 11.67 -8.47
N LEU A 62 8.54 10.38 -8.15
CA LEU A 62 8.48 9.86 -6.77
C LEU A 62 9.89 9.55 -6.25
N PHE A 63 10.75 9.07 -7.13
CA PHE A 63 12.14 8.76 -6.87
C PHE A 63 12.96 9.03 -8.12
N ASP A 64 14.15 9.62 -7.97
CA ASP A 64 15.14 9.79 -9.03
C ASP A 64 16.53 9.87 -8.39
N SER A 65 17.39 8.89 -8.70
CA SER A 65 18.74 8.80 -8.12
C SER A 65 19.68 9.88 -8.65
N GLU A 66 19.49 10.37 -9.88
CA GLU A 66 20.33 11.39 -10.51
C GLU A 66 19.96 12.79 -10.02
N GLN A 67 18.65 13.05 -9.86
CA GLN A 67 18.14 14.32 -9.36
C GLN A 67 18.09 14.39 -7.82
N HIS A 68 18.49 13.32 -7.12
CA HIS A 68 18.43 13.21 -5.66
C HIS A 68 17.02 13.41 -5.08
N ILE A 69 15.98 12.99 -5.85
CA ILE A 69 14.59 13.04 -5.41
C ILE A 69 14.22 11.70 -4.75
N ASP A 70 13.69 11.76 -3.53
CA ASP A 70 13.17 10.59 -2.82
C ASP A 70 12.00 11.02 -1.93
N LEU A 71 10.79 10.98 -2.49
CA LEU A 71 9.60 11.36 -1.74
C LEU A 71 9.30 10.33 -0.64
N PRO A 72 9.01 10.76 0.59
CA PRO A 72 8.59 9.85 1.64
C PRO A 72 7.23 9.20 1.29
N PRO A 73 6.92 8.00 1.84
CA PRO A 73 5.71 7.24 1.50
C PRO A 73 4.42 8.06 1.56
N GLN A 74 4.28 8.92 2.57
CA GLN A 74 3.09 9.75 2.78
C GLN A 74 2.82 10.76 1.67
N GLN A 75 3.84 11.12 0.90
CA GLN A 75 3.76 12.08 -0.20
C GLN A 75 3.61 11.43 -1.57
N ARG A 76 3.74 10.10 -1.68
CA ARG A 76 3.68 9.40 -2.97
C ARG A 76 2.25 9.21 -3.48
N GLY A 77 1.25 9.26 -2.62
CA GLY A 77 -0.15 9.00 -2.99
C GLY A 77 -0.40 7.55 -3.39
N VAL A 78 0.39 6.63 -2.85
CA VAL A 78 0.36 5.19 -3.15
C VAL A 78 -0.12 4.42 -1.94
N GLY A 79 -1.02 3.47 -2.14
CA GLY A 79 -1.45 2.50 -1.13
C GLY A 79 -0.81 1.14 -1.39
N LEU A 80 -0.28 0.49 -0.36
CA LEU A 80 0.27 -0.85 -0.42
C LEU A 80 -0.40 -1.76 0.62
N LEU A 81 -1.07 -2.81 0.15
CA LEU A 81 -1.51 -3.92 0.99
C LEU A 81 -0.37 -4.93 1.09
N PHE A 82 0.11 -5.17 2.30
CA PHE A 82 1.11 -6.19 2.59
C PHE A 82 0.47 -7.58 2.70
N GLN A 83 1.22 -8.62 2.41
CA GLN A 83 0.80 -10.02 2.55
C GLN A 83 0.28 -10.35 3.97
N ASN A 84 0.88 -9.78 5.01
CA ASN A 84 0.48 -9.96 6.41
C ASN A 84 -0.47 -8.86 6.91
N TYR A 85 -1.08 -8.08 6.00
CA TYR A 85 -1.99 -6.97 6.27
C TYR A 85 -1.42 -5.82 7.10
N ALA A 86 -0.37 -6.02 7.87
CA ALA A 86 0.34 -5.04 8.72
C ALA A 86 -0.62 -4.14 9.53
N LEU A 87 -1.66 -4.74 10.13
CA LEU A 87 -2.55 -4.02 11.03
C LEU A 87 -1.83 -3.66 12.33
N PHE A 88 -2.20 -2.52 12.92
CA PHE A 88 -1.72 -2.13 14.24
C PHE A 88 -2.42 -2.98 15.31
N PRO A 89 -1.73 -3.90 15.99
CA PRO A 89 -2.36 -4.93 16.81
C PRO A 89 -3.07 -4.38 18.05
N ASN A 90 -2.62 -3.25 18.58
CA ASN A 90 -3.17 -2.60 19.76
C ASN A 90 -4.27 -1.57 19.45
N MET A 91 -4.61 -1.39 18.18
CA MET A 91 -5.65 -0.47 17.70
C MET A 91 -6.89 -1.25 17.29
N THR A 92 -8.07 -0.66 17.50
CA THR A 92 -9.33 -1.21 16.99
C THR A 92 -9.40 -1.10 15.46
N VAL A 93 -10.41 -1.74 14.85
CA VAL A 93 -10.71 -1.59 13.41
C VAL A 93 -10.89 -0.12 13.04
N GLU A 94 -11.72 0.62 13.78
CA GLU A 94 -11.94 2.06 13.56
C GLU A 94 -10.63 2.84 13.65
N GLN A 95 -9.82 2.59 14.68
CA GLN A 95 -8.53 3.28 14.87
C GLN A 95 -7.55 2.96 13.75
N ASN A 96 -7.49 1.70 13.29
CA ASN A 96 -6.68 1.32 12.13
C ASN A 96 -7.09 2.11 10.88
N ILE A 97 -8.40 2.23 10.61
CA ILE A 97 -8.90 2.99 9.45
C ILE A 97 -8.56 4.48 9.59
N LEU A 98 -8.76 5.07 10.78
CA LEU A 98 -8.45 6.48 11.05
C LEU A 98 -6.99 6.82 10.83
N CYS A 99 -6.04 5.86 10.97
CA CYS A 99 -4.64 6.06 10.63
C CYS A 99 -4.42 6.40 9.14
N GLY A 100 -5.29 5.93 8.24
CA GLY A 100 -5.23 6.28 6.82
C GLY A 100 -5.63 7.73 6.51
N LEU A 101 -6.16 8.46 7.49
CA LEU A 101 -6.62 9.84 7.39
C LEU A 101 -5.70 10.84 8.11
N ASN A 102 -4.43 10.52 8.30
CA ASN A 102 -3.51 11.40 9.04
C ASN A 102 -3.30 12.78 8.40
N ALA A 103 -3.48 12.91 7.08
CA ALA A 103 -3.39 14.18 6.37
C ALA A 103 -4.63 15.06 6.53
N GLU A 104 -5.78 14.49 6.90
CA GLU A 104 -7.05 15.23 7.13
C GLU A 104 -7.04 15.86 8.53
N LYS A 105 -7.12 17.18 8.59
CA LYS A 105 -7.09 17.92 9.84
C LYS A 105 -8.48 18.09 10.49
N ASP A 106 -9.54 18.07 9.68
CA ASP A 106 -10.90 18.19 10.19
C ASP A 106 -11.34 16.88 10.85
N ARG A 107 -11.58 16.97 12.15
CA ARG A 107 -12.00 15.82 12.97
C ARG A 107 -13.39 15.29 12.56
N ALA A 108 -14.30 16.15 12.17
CA ALA A 108 -15.65 15.76 11.75
C ALA A 108 -15.58 15.03 10.40
N ALA A 109 -14.83 15.57 9.44
CA ALA A 109 -14.60 14.96 8.14
C ALA A 109 -13.90 13.59 8.29
N ARG A 110 -12.88 13.46 9.15
CA ARG A 110 -12.23 12.17 9.46
C ARG A 110 -13.22 11.14 9.97
N LYS A 111 -14.07 11.52 10.92
CA LYS A 111 -15.07 10.61 11.52
C LYS A 111 -16.10 10.19 10.48
N ALA A 112 -16.60 11.10 9.67
CA ALA A 112 -17.56 10.81 8.61
C ALA A 112 -16.99 9.84 7.56
N ARG A 113 -15.77 10.08 7.07
CA ARG A 113 -15.09 9.21 6.10
C ARG A 113 -14.77 7.84 6.68
N CYS A 114 -14.40 7.76 7.95
CA CYS A 114 -14.20 6.48 8.62
C CYS A 114 -15.50 5.67 8.69
N ALA A 115 -16.61 6.30 9.08
CA ALA A 115 -17.92 5.65 9.15
C ALA A 115 -18.42 5.19 7.76
N GLU A 116 -18.19 5.98 6.71
CA GLU A 116 -18.47 5.59 5.34
C GLU A 116 -17.66 4.35 4.93
N MET A 117 -16.37 4.33 5.26
CA MET A 117 -15.48 3.21 4.93
C MET A 117 -15.85 1.94 5.71
N LEU A 118 -16.20 2.05 6.99
CA LEU A 118 -16.70 0.93 7.80
C LEU A 118 -17.91 0.29 7.12
N ARG A 119 -18.90 1.09 6.69
CA ARG A 119 -20.08 0.60 5.96
C ARG A 119 -19.70 -0.07 4.64
N ALA A 120 -18.89 0.60 3.81
CA ALA A 120 -18.49 0.07 2.51
C ALA A 120 -17.78 -1.29 2.61
N MET A 121 -17.04 -1.51 3.70
CA MET A 121 -16.31 -2.77 3.95
C MET A 121 -17.08 -3.77 4.82
N ARG A 122 -18.31 -3.45 5.26
CA ARG A 122 -19.14 -4.27 6.17
C ARG A 122 -18.39 -4.59 7.46
N LEU A 123 -17.87 -3.55 8.12
CA LEU A 123 -17.07 -3.64 9.34
C LEU A 123 -17.69 -2.89 10.52
N GLU A 124 -18.94 -2.38 10.39
CA GLU A 124 -19.58 -1.52 11.41
C GLU A 124 -19.62 -2.21 12.79
N GLU A 125 -20.11 -3.45 12.82
CA GLU A 125 -20.23 -4.23 14.05
C GLU A 125 -18.86 -4.63 14.65
N LEU A 126 -17.81 -4.53 13.86
CA LEU A 126 -16.45 -4.87 14.24
C LEU A 126 -15.59 -3.64 14.58
N ALA A 127 -16.14 -2.41 14.50
CA ALA A 127 -15.41 -1.16 14.65
C ALA A 127 -14.58 -1.09 15.94
N GLY A 128 -15.09 -1.64 17.05
CA GLY A 128 -14.42 -1.71 18.35
C GLY A 128 -13.48 -2.89 18.55
N ARG A 129 -13.46 -3.87 17.63
CA ARG A 129 -12.63 -5.08 17.74
C ARG A 129 -11.17 -4.79 17.40
N ARG A 130 -10.26 -5.58 17.99
CA ARG A 130 -8.83 -5.58 17.66
C ARG A 130 -8.50 -6.64 16.62
N PRO A 131 -7.38 -6.53 15.90
CA PRO A 131 -6.97 -7.51 14.88
C PRO A 131 -6.98 -8.96 15.33
N ALA A 132 -6.59 -9.24 16.57
CA ALA A 132 -6.58 -10.60 17.11
C ALA A 132 -7.99 -11.23 17.26
N GLU A 133 -9.06 -10.42 17.23
CA GLU A 133 -10.45 -10.84 17.35
C GLU A 133 -11.14 -11.01 15.99
N LEU A 134 -10.39 -10.82 14.88
CA LEU A 134 -10.90 -10.83 13.51
C LEU A 134 -10.47 -12.08 12.76
N SER A 135 -11.36 -12.59 11.90
CA SER A 135 -10.97 -13.59 10.90
C SER A 135 -10.00 -12.99 9.87
N GLY A 136 -9.25 -13.82 9.13
CA GLY A 136 -8.30 -13.38 8.10
C GLY A 136 -8.96 -12.44 7.07
N GLY A 137 -10.16 -12.78 6.58
CA GLY A 137 -10.89 -11.93 5.65
C GLY A 137 -11.35 -10.59 6.26
N GLN A 138 -11.67 -10.56 7.58
CA GLN A 138 -11.98 -9.31 8.28
C GLN A 138 -10.73 -8.44 8.47
N GLN A 139 -9.59 -9.05 8.78
CA GLN A 139 -8.29 -8.35 8.85
C GLN A 139 -7.92 -7.76 7.48
N GLN A 140 -8.07 -8.52 6.41
CA GLN A 140 -7.82 -8.06 5.05
C GLN A 140 -8.70 -6.85 4.69
N ARG A 141 -10.03 -6.94 4.94
CA ARG A 141 -10.93 -5.80 4.69
C ARG A 141 -10.58 -4.59 5.53
N THR A 142 -10.16 -4.77 6.78
CA THR A 142 -9.69 -3.67 7.65
C THR A 142 -8.43 -3.00 7.08
N ALA A 143 -7.46 -3.78 6.59
CA ALA A 143 -6.25 -3.25 5.98
C ALA A 143 -6.55 -2.50 4.67
N LEU A 144 -7.43 -3.05 3.83
CA LEU A 144 -7.91 -2.36 2.62
C LEU A 144 -8.64 -1.06 2.97
N ALA A 145 -9.53 -1.09 3.96
CA ALA A 145 -10.25 0.10 4.44
C ALA A 145 -9.27 1.21 4.87
N ARG A 146 -8.22 0.86 5.65
CA ARG A 146 -7.18 1.80 6.08
C ARG A 146 -6.45 2.46 4.92
N ILE A 147 -6.22 1.72 3.84
CA ILE A 147 -5.55 2.25 2.64
C ILE A 147 -6.51 3.11 1.82
N LEU A 148 -7.70 2.59 1.53
CA LEU A 148 -8.65 3.22 0.61
C LEU A 148 -9.27 4.50 1.18
N VAL A 149 -9.41 4.62 2.51
CA VAL A 149 -9.91 5.84 3.16
C VAL A 149 -9.04 7.06 2.82
N GLY A 150 -7.73 6.86 2.57
CA GLY A 150 -6.78 7.88 2.13
C GLY A 150 -6.93 8.29 0.65
N ARG A 151 -7.75 7.58 -0.15
CA ARG A 151 -7.94 7.80 -1.59
C ARG A 151 -6.62 7.82 -2.37
N PRO A 152 -5.83 6.73 -2.32
CA PRO A 152 -4.57 6.67 -3.05
C PRO A 152 -4.81 6.74 -4.56
N ARG A 153 -3.85 7.32 -5.30
CA ARG A 153 -3.86 7.34 -6.77
C ARG A 153 -3.53 5.96 -7.36
N LEU A 154 -2.69 5.21 -6.66
CA LEU A 154 -2.28 3.85 -7.04
C LEU A 154 -2.50 2.93 -5.85
N LEU A 155 -3.21 1.82 -6.07
CA LEU A 155 -3.33 0.72 -5.11
C LEU A 155 -2.48 -0.45 -5.58
N MET A 156 -1.61 -0.92 -4.71
CA MET A 156 -0.78 -2.10 -4.93
C MET A 156 -1.12 -3.18 -3.89
N LEU A 157 -1.19 -4.42 -4.35
CA LEU A 157 -1.53 -5.58 -3.52
C LEU A 157 -0.38 -6.59 -3.61
N ASP A 158 0.21 -6.95 -2.45
CA ASP A 158 1.28 -7.93 -2.35
C ASP A 158 0.67 -9.27 -1.92
N GLU A 159 0.57 -10.22 -2.86
CA GLU A 159 -0.02 -11.55 -2.68
C GLU A 159 -1.39 -11.55 -1.99
N PRO A 160 -2.40 -10.83 -2.52
CA PRO A 160 -3.66 -10.61 -1.81
C PRO A 160 -4.52 -11.87 -1.62
N PHE A 161 -4.21 -12.96 -2.30
CA PHE A 161 -4.98 -14.22 -2.26
C PHE A 161 -4.28 -15.33 -1.47
N SER A 162 -3.09 -15.08 -0.92
CA SER A 162 -2.32 -16.11 -0.18
C SER A 162 -3.05 -16.68 1.05
N ALA A 163 -4.04 -15.99 1.59
CA ALA A 163 -4.86 -16.45 2.71
C ALA A 163 -6.12 -17.25 2.30
N LEU A 164 -6.39 -17.42 1.00
CA LEU A 164 -7.55 -18.14 0.48
C LEU A 164 -7.25 -19.61 0.18
N ASP A 165 -5.98 -19.99 0.15
CA ASP A 165 -5.50 -21.34 -0.21
C ASP A 165 -5.25 -22.25 1.03
N SER A 166 -5.88 -21.94 2.18
CA SER A 166 -5.73 -22.72 3.41
C SER A 166 -7.06 -23.26 3.92
#